data_6b6d87d513174a0ea20187857744dd84
#
_entry.id   6b6d87d513174a0ea20187857744dd84
#
_cell.length_a   1.000
_cell.length_b   1.000
_cell.length_c   1.000
_cell.angle_alpha   90.00
_cell.angle_beta   90.00
_cell.angle_gamma   90.00
#
_symmetry.space_group_name_H-M   'P 1'
#
loop_
_entity.id
_entity.type
_entity.pdbx_description
1 polymer ?
#
loop_
_entity_poly.entity_id
_entity_poly.type
_entity_poly.pdbx_seq_one_letter_code
_entity_poly.pdbx_strand_id
1 'polypeptide(L)'
;MKKIIFVCHGNICRSVAAEYIMKSLTNNFVIVSRATSYEEIGNDIYPPMKRELLKNNISFDRHYATRIDYKDYESSDYIFYMDDENRYMLERIFPNTNKIYPIYKYSQNITEIEDPWYTGRFDLVVSQIKQCVKDILANIDIEK
;
A
#
# COMPACT_ATOMS: atom_id res chain seq x y z
N MET A 1 2.57 -17.02 -8.80
CA MET A 1 2.54 -16.31 -7.52
C MET A 1 1.34 -15.37 -7.48
N LYS A 2 0.72 -15.26 -6.34
CA LYS A 2 -0.36 -14.29 -6.14
C LYS A 2 0.19 -12.87 -6.18
N LYS A 3 -0.66 -11.93 -6.62
CA LYS A 3 -0.29 -10.52 -6.77
C LYS A 3 -1.07 -9.65 -5.79
N ILE A 4 -0.32 -8.82 -5.07
CA ILE A 4 -0.85 -7.87 -4.09
C ILE A 4 -0.59 -6.45 -4.58
N ILE A 5 -1.60 -5.60 -4.54
CA ILE A 5 -1.48 -4.18 -4.85
C ILE A 5 -1.82 -3.37 -3.61
N PHE A 6 -0.93 -2.48 -3.20
CA PHE A 6 -1.23 -1.48 -2.18
C PHE A 6 -1.61 -0.17 -2.85
N VAL A 7 -2.64 0.48 -2.36
CA VAL A 7 -3.20 1.68 -2.99
C VAL A 7 -3.32 2.82 -1.98
N CYS A 8 -2.95 4.02 -2.39
CA CYS A 8 -3.23 5.25 -1.65
C CYS A 8 -3.54 6.36 -2.66
N HIS A 9 -3.70 7.59 -2.17
CA HIS A 9 -4.10 8.70 -3.05
C HIS A 9 -3.06 8.98 -4.13
N GLY A 10 -1.80 9.24 -3.74
CA GLY A 10 -0.75 9.72 -4.65
C GLY A 10 0.29 8.70 -5.06
N ASN A 11 0.40 7.58 -4.36
CA ASN A 11 1.42 6.55 -4.59
C ASN A 11 2.86 7.06 -4.40
N ILE A 12 3.06 8.00 -3.49
CA ILE A 12 4.40 8.49 -3.15
C ILE A 12 4.74 8.35 -1.67
N CYS A 13 3.79 7.96 -0.83
CA CYS A 13 3.99 7.79 0.61
C CYS A 13 3.54 6.42 1.10
N ARG A 14 2.25 6.26 1.44
CA ARG A 14 1.74 5.07 2.15
C ARG A 14 1.81 3.79 1.33
N SER A 15 1.33 3.81 0.10
CA SER A 15 1.26 2.59 -0.70
C SER A 15 2.64 2.07 -1.10
N VAL A 16 3.54 2.96 -1.47
CA VAL A 16 4.90 2.56 -1.83
C VAL A 16 5.68 2.10 -0.59
N ALA A 17 5.43 2.69 0.58
CA ALA A 17 6.01 2.21 1.83
C ALA A 17 5.56 0.77 2.11
N ALA A 18 4.27 0.48 1.96
CA ALA A 18 3.74 -0.87 2.15
C ALA A 18 4.37 -1.86 1.17
N GLU A 19 4.53 -1.46 -0.09
CA GLU A 19 5.18 -2.29 -1.10
C GLU A 19 6.57 -2.73 -0.65
N TYR A 20 7.43 -1.79 -0.28
CA TYR A 20 8.81 -2.12 0.08
C TYR A 20 8.94 -2.80 1.45
N ILE A 21 8.06 -2.46 2.38
CA ILE A 21 8.01 -3.17 3.66
C ILE A 21 7.66 -4.65 3.42
N MET A 22 6.63 -4.94 2.62
CA MET A 22 6.27 -6.32 2.34
C MET A 22 7.37 -7.06 1.57
N LYS A 23 7.99 -6.39 0.59
CA LYS A 23 9.11 -6.97 -0.16
C LYS A 23 10.30 -7.33 0.73
N SER A 24 10.49 -6.62 1.83
CA SER A 24 11.55 -6.93 2.79
C SER A 24 11.24 -8.17 3.63
N LEU A 25 9.99 -8.62 3.66
CA LEU A 25 9.54 -9.71 4.52
C LEU A 25 9.23 -11.01 3.77
N THR A 26 9.04 -10.95 2.46
CA THR A 26 8.64 -12.14 1.70
C THR A 26 9.04 -12.02 0.22
N ASN A 27 9.28 -13.19 -0.40
CA ASN A 27 9.51 -13.33 -1.84
C ASN A 27 8.36 -14.09 -2.52
N ASN A 28 7.29 -14.37 -1.79
CA ASN A 28 6.27 -15.32 -2.26
C ASN A 28 5.12 -14.66 -3.03
N PHE A 29 5.19 -13.35 -3.24
CA PHE A 29 4.13 -12.58 -3.92
C PHE A 29 4.72 -11.63 -4.93
N VAL A 30 3.95 -11.33 -5.96
CA VAL A 30 4.19 -10.13 -6.80
C VAL A 30 3.58 -8.96 -6.04
N ILE A 31 4.37 -7.96 -5.72
CA ILE A 31 3.94 -6.83 -4.89
C ILE A 31 4.17 -5.55 -5.65
N VAL A 32 3.12 -4.77 -5.85
CA VAL A 32 3.20 -3.45 -6.47
C VAL A 32 2.37 -2.44 -5.69
N SER A 33 2.54 -1.17 -6.00
CA SER A 33 1.73 -0.11 -5.40
C SER A 33 1.22 0.82 -6.49
N ARG A 34 0.07 1.47 -6.22
CA ARG A 34 -0.61 2.33 -7.19
C ARG A 34 -1.30 3.49 -6.50
N ALA A 35 -1.66 4.50 -7.28
CA ALA A 35 -2.43 5.65 -6.84
C ALA A 35 -3.87 5.54 -7.32
N THR A 36 -4.79 6.18 -6.59
CA THR A 36 -6.15 6.38 -7.08
C THR A 36 -6.27 7.65 -7.90
N SER A 37 -5.33 8.60 -7.74
CA SER A 37 -5.36 9.90 -8.43
C SER A 37 -4.27 10.00 -9.50
N TYR A 38 -4.35 11.07 -10.30
CA TYR A 38 -3.36 11.38 -11.32
C TYR A 38 -2.34 12.43 -10.85
N GLU A 39 -2.44 12.90 -9.60
CA GLU A 39 -1.71 14.08 -9.14
C GLU A 39 -0.20 13.92 -9.15
N GLU A 40 0.31 12.72 -8.83
CA GLU A 40 1.74 12.50 -8.64
C GLU A 40 2.37 11.54 -9.65
N ILE A 41 1.70 11.29 -10.77
CA ILE A 41 2.18 10.33 -11.77
C ILE A 41 3.64 10.60 -12.16
N GLY A 42 4.46 9.55 -12.08
CA GLY A 42 5.89 9.62 -12.45
C GLY A 42 6.80 10.04 -11.32
N ASN A 43 6.26 10.54 -10.21
CA ASN A 43 7.09 11.04 -9.11
C ASN A 43 7.64 9.89 -8.26
N ASP A 44 8.81 10.13 -7.70
CA ASP A 44 9.48 9.21 -6.77
C ASP A 44 8.86 9.31 -5.38
N ILE A 45 9.26 8.41 -4.51
CA ILE A 45 8.88 8.42 -3.10
C ILE A 45 9.16 9.81 -2.51
N TYR A 46 8.19 10.34 -1.76
CA TYR A 46 8.34 11.62 -1.09
C TYR A 46 9.54 11.58 -0.14
N PRO A 47 10.46 12.57 -0.18
CA PRO A 47 11.71 12.50 0.58
C PRO A 47 11.57 12.17 2.08
N PRO A 48 10.61 12.74 2.83
CA PRO A 48 10.44 12.34 4.22
C PRO A 48 10.12 10.86 4.39
N MET A 49 9.38 10.24 3.45
CA MET A 49 9.09 8.81 3.50
C MET A 49 10.35 7.99 3.20
N LYS A 50 11.19 8.44 2.26
CA LYS A 50 12.48 7.79 2.01
C LYS A 50 13.32 7.73 3.29
N ARG A 51 13.39 8.85 4.00
CA ARG A 51 14.15 8.92 5.26
C ARG A 51 13.61 7.96 6.30
N GLU A 52 12.29 7.87 6.41
CA GLU A 52 11.67 6.98 7.39
C GLU A 52 11.90 5.50 7.04
N LEU A 53 11.81 5.15 5.76
CA LEU A 53 12.11 3.78 5.32
C LEU A 53 13.56 3.41 5.62
N LEU A 54 14.49 4.30 5.35
CA LEU A 54 15.91 4.06 5.64
C LEU A 54 16.17 3.89 7.14
N LYS A 55 15.49 4.66 7.98
CA LYS A 55 15.55 4.49 9.45
C LYS A 55 15.12 3.09 9.88
N ASN A 56 14.22 2.47 9.13
CA ASN A 56 13.69 1.14 9.42
C ASN A 56 14.45 0.05 8.67
N ASN A 57 15.58 0.36 8.05
CA ASN A 57 16.41 -0.56 7.26
C ASN A 57 15.65 -1.18 6.09
N ILE A 58 14.74 -0.43 5.49
CA ILE A 58 13.97 -0.85 4.32
C ILE A 58 14.66 -0.29 3.07
N SER A 59 15.07 -1.17 2.17
CA SER A 59 15.65 -0.79 0.87
C SER A 59 14.56 -0.49 -0.13
N PHE A 60 14.86 0.39 -1.08
CA PHE A 60 13.93 0.73 -2.16
C PHE A 60 14.72 1.22 -3.38
N ASP A 61 14.11 1.10 -4.55
CA ASP A 61 14.64 1.62 -5.80
C ASP A 61 13.94 2.93 -6.17
N ARG A 62 14.38 3.55 -7.28
CA ARG A 62 13.65 4.68 -7.85
C ARG A 62 12.23 4.24 -8.15
N HIS A 63 11.26 4.96 -7.60
CA HIS A 63 9.84 4.69 -7.76
C HIS A 63 9.22 5.66 -8.78
N TYR A 64 8.21 5.19 -9.49
CA TYR A 64 7.43 6.01 -10.43
C TYR A 64 5.96 5.85 -10.07
N ALA A 65 5.39 6.87 -9.45
CA ALA A 65 3.98 6.84 -9.05
C ALA A 65 3.10 6.52 -10.27
N THR A 66 2.23 5.54 -10.13
CA THR A 66 1.40 5.02 -11.21
C THR A 66 -0.04 4.90 -10.73
N ARG A 67 -0.97 5.40 -11.54
CA ARG A 67 -2.40 5.30 -11.22
C ARG A 67 -2.90 3.90 -11.55
N ILE A 68 -3.73 3.31 -10.66
CA ILE A 68 -4.29 1.98 -10.85
C ILE A 68 -5.18 1.94 -12.10
N ASP A 69 -5.09 0.86 -12.87
CA ASP A 69 -5.91 0.64 -14.06
C ASP A 69 -6.62 -0.70 -14.02
N TYR A 70 -7.41 -0.99 -15.05
CA TYR A 70 -8.18 -2.23 -15.12
C TYR A 70 -7.30 -3.48 -15.23
N LYS A 71 -6.15 -3.37 -15.89
CA LYS A 71 -5.21 -4.50 -15.99
C LYS A 71 -4.63 -4.83 -14.62
N ASP A 72 -4.33 -3.82 -13.82
CA ASP A 72 -3.90 -4.03 -12.44
C ASP A 72 -4.98 -4.79 -11.66
N TYR A 73 -6.22 -4.34 -11.78
CA TYR A 73 -7.34 -4.96 -11.09
C TYR A 73 -7.48 -6.43 -11.50
N GLU A 74 -7.50 -6.72 -12.81
CA GLU A 74 -7.67 -8.08 -13.29
C GLU A 74 -6.56 -9.02 -12.84
N SER A 75 -5.32 -8.56 -12.87
CA SER A 75 -4.16 -9.40 -12.56
C SER A 75 -3.91 -9.59 -11.08
N SER A 76 -4.58 -8.82 -10.22
CA SER A 76 -4.35 -8.86 -8.78
C SER A 76 -5.23 -9.91 -8.09
N ASP A 77 -4.74 -10.40 -6.97
CA ASP A 77 -5.50 -11.27 -6.06
C ASP A 77 -6.01 -10.47 -4.85
N TYR A 78 -5.24 -9.47 -4.42
CA TYR A 78 -5.59 -8.62 -3.28
C TYR A 78 -5.25 -7.18 -3.62
N ILE A 79 -6.18 -6.26 -3.33
CA ILE A 79 -5.95 -4.82 -3.41
C ILE A 79 -6.22 -4.26 -2.02
N PHE A 80 -5.19 -3.66 -1.40
CA PHE A 80 -5.29 -3.11 -0.05
C PHE A 80 -5.21 -1.59 -0.09
N TYR A 81 -6.23 -0.91 0.46
CA TYR A 81 -6.29 0.53 0.56
C TYR A 81 -5.96 1.00 1.99
N MET A 82 -5.71 2.31 2.15
CA MET A 82 -5.22 2.88 3.41
C MET A 82 -6.31 3.57 4.22
N ASP A 83 -7.31 4.16 3.56
CA ASP A 83 -8.36 4.94 4.22
C ASP A 83 -9.66 4.91 3.42
N ASP A 84 -10.71 5.50 3.98
CA ASP A 84 -12.04 5.49 3.35
C ASP A 84 -12.10 6.28 2.04
N GLU A 85 -11.28 7.32 1.89
CA GLU A 85 -11.20 8.05 0.62
C GLU A 85 -10.69 7.13 -0.50
N ASN A 86 -9.64 6.35 -0.22
CA ASN A 86 -9.12 5.38 -1.18
C ASN A 86 -10.20 4.35 -1.53
N ARG A 87 -10.91 3.84 -0.52
CA ARG A 87 -11.99 2.87 -0.72
C ARG A 87 -13.06 3.43 -1.64
N TYR A 88 -13.51 4.65 -1.35
CA TYR A 88 -14.54 5.32 -2.13
C TYR A 88 -14.11 5.45 -3.60
N MET A 89 -12.88 5.88 -3.85
CA MET A 89 -12.35 6.02 -5.21
C MET A 89 -12.26 4.68 -5.93
N LEU A 90 -11.79 3.64 -5.22
CA LEU A 90 -11.68 2.30 -5.82
C LEU A 90 -13.05 1.74 -6.20
N GLU A 91 -14.06 1.94 -5.36
CA GLU A 91 -15.43 1.51 -5.64
C GLU A 91 -16.03 2.22 -6.84
N ARG A 92 -15.62 3.46 -7.09
CA ARG A 92 -16.05 4.19 -8.28
C ARG A 92 -15.33 3.72 -9.55
N ILE A 93 -14.05 3.34 -9.42
CA ILE A 93 -13.24 2.90 -10.56
C ILE A 93 -13.63 1.46 -10.96
N PHE A 94 -13.83 0.60 -9.96
CA PHE A 94 -14.09 -0.82 -10.18
C PHE A 94 -15.43 -1.23 -9.57
N PRO A 95 -16.40 -1.67 -10.41
CA PRO A 95 -17.73 -2.05 -9.90
C PRO A 95 -17.70 -3.27 -8.98
N ASN A 96 -16.79 -4.22 -9.22
CA ASN A 96 -16.67 -5.43 -8.40
C ASN A 96 -15.59 -5.23 -7.36
N THR A 97 -15.97 -5.31 -6.08
CA THR A 97 -15.06 -5.04 -4.97
C THR A 97 -14.59 -6.31 -4.24
N ASN A 98 -14.77 -7.49 -4.83
CA ASN A 98 -14.49 -8.77 -4.18
C ASN A 98 -13.05 -8.94 -3.70
N LYS A 99 -12.09 -8.26 -4.29
CA LYS A 99 -10.68 -8.38 -3.91
C LYS A 99 -10.09 -7.10 -3.31
N ILE A 100 -10.96 -6.16 -2.93
CA ILE A 100 -10.58 -4.85 -2.38
C ILE A 100 -10.81 -4.87 -0.88
N TYR A 101 -9.74 -4.65 -0.11
CA TYR A 101 -9.75 -4.77 1.35
C TYR A 101 -8.98 -3.61 1.99
N PRO A 102 -9.33 -3.23 3.23
CA PRO A 102 -8.48 -2.30 3.96
C PRO A 102 -7.15 -2.98 4.34
N ILE A 103 -6.05 -2.22 4.35
CA ILE A 103 -4.75 -2.76 4.76
C ILE A 103 -4.83 -3.28 6.21
N TYR A 104 -5.70 -2.71 7.01
CA TYR A 104 -5.90 -3.07 8.43
C TYR A 104 -6.92 -4.19 8.63
N LYS A 105 -7.26 -4.94 7.57
CA LYS A 105 -8.26 -6.01 7.64
C LYS A 105 -7.96 -7.05 8.73
N TYR A 106 -6.71 -7.40 8.91
CA TYR A 106 -6.29 -8.45 9.86
C TYR A 106 -5.69 -7.89 11.13
N SER A 107 -5.69 -6.57 11.30
CA SER A 107 -5.04 -5.92 12.45
C SER A 107 -6.06 -5.55 13.51
N GLN A 108 -5.60 -5.60 14.78
CA GLN A 108 -6.38 -5.11 15.90
C GLN A 108 -5.91 -3.70 16.25
N ASN A 109 -6.84 -2.82 16.62
CA ASN A 109 -6.55 -1.47 17.10
C ASN A 109 -5.91 -0.55 16.04
N ILE A 110 -5.89 -0.96 14.78
CA ILE A 110 -5.47 -0.10 13.67
C ILE A 110 -6.68 0.06 12.77
N THR A 111 -7.02 1.30 12.53
CA THR A 111 -8.08 1.68 11.62
C THR A 111 -7.46 2.34 10.39
N GLU A 112 -7.97 3.45 9.93
CA GLU A 112 -7.39 4.14 8.79
C GLU A 112 -5.94 4.54 9.03
N ILE A 113 -5.11 4.44 8.00
CA ILE A 113 -3.74 4.95 8.02
C ILE A 113 -3.80 6.41 7.57
N GLU A 114 -3.45 7.31 8.47
CA GLU A 114 -3.47 8.74 8.15
C GLU A 114 -2.49 9.09 7.02
N ASP A 115 -2.78 10.16 6.29
CA ASP A 115 -1.89 10.62 5.23
C ASP A 115 -0.78 11.49 5.82
N PRO A 116 0.48 11.01 5.81
CA PRO A 116 1.57 11.75 6.44
C PRO A 116 1.98 13.01 5.68
N TRP A 117 1.52 13.17 4.44
CA TRP A 117 1.68 14.42 3.70
C TRP A 117 1.10 15.58 4.50
N TYR A 118 -0.07 15.36 5.14
CA TYR A 118 -0.75 16.40 5.92
C TYR A 118 -0.33 16.42 7.38
N THR A 119 -0.07 15.26 7.99
CA THR A 119 0.18 15.17 9.43
C THR A 119 1.66 15.25 9.79
N GLY A 120 2.54 14.90 8.86
CA GLY A 120 3.99 14.83 9.09
C GLY A 120 4.43 13.65 9.95
N ARG A 121 3.53 12.75 10.35
CA ARG A 121 3.86 11.65 11.26
C ARG A 121 4.29 10.39 10.52
N PHE A 122 5.39 10.48 9.79
CA PHE A 122 5.90 9.37 8.98
C PHE A 122 6.29 8.17 9.83
N ASP A 123 6.83 8.39 11.02
CA ASP A 123 7.20 7.32 11.95
C ASP A 123 5.98 6.50 12.39
N LEU A 124 4.89 7.15 12.76
CA LEU A 124 3.64 6.47 13.14
C LEU A 124 3.08 5.67 11.95
N VAL A 125 3.02 6.31 10.78
CA VAL A 125 2.47 5.69 9.57
C VAL A 125 3.27 4.44 9.19
N VAL A 126 4.59 4.52 9.17
CA VAL A 126 5.43 3.35 8.85
C VAL A 126 5.26 2.26 9.88
N SER A 127 5.20 2.60 11.17
CA SER A 127 4.98 1.63 12.24
C SER A 127 3.65 0.88 12.05
N GLN A 128 2.58 1.60 11.76
CA GLN A 128 1.26 1.00 11.53
C GLN A 128 1.25 0.12 10.27
N ILE A 129 1.85 0.60 9.18
CA ILE A 129 1.93 -0.18 7.94
C ILE A 129 2.72 -1.46 8.17
N LYS A 130 3.84 -1.40 8.89
CA LYS A 130 4.61 -2.61 9.23
C LYS A 130 3.76 -3.64 9.95
N GLN A 131 2.99 -3.21 10.94
CA GLN A 131 2.12 -4.13 11.67
C GLN A 131 1.04 -4.71 10.75
N CYS A 132 0.39 -3.89 9.94
CA CYS A 132 -0.62 -4.35 9.01
C CYS A 132 -0.06 -5.37 8.01
N VAL A 133 1.12 -5.10 7.46
CA VAL A 133 1.77 -6.00 6.49
C VAL A 133 2.10 -7.35 7.14
N LYS A 134 2.61 -7.34 8.37
CA LYS A 134 2.87 -8.57 9.11
C LYS A 134 1.59 -9.36 9.36
N ASP A 135 0.52 -8.67 9.72
CA ASP A 135 -0.77 -9.32 9.97
C ASP A 135 -1.35 -9.90 8.68
N ILE A 136 -1.21 -9.20 7.55
CA ILE A 136 -1.61 -9.71 6.24
C ILE A 136 -0.86 -11.00 5.95
N LEU A 137 0.46 -11.01 6.07
CA LEU A 137 1.27 -12.19 5.77
C LEU A 137 0.93 -13.37 6.67
N ALA A 138 0.65 -13.12 7.95
CA ALA A 138 0.27 -14.16 8.88
C ALA A 138 -1.05 -14.83 8.50
N ASN A 139 -1.94 -14.13 7.81
CA ASN A 139 -3.26 -14.63 7.45
C ASN A 139 -3.34 -15.17 6.03
N ILE A 140 -2.79 -14.48 5.04
CA ILE A 140 -2.92 -14.93 3.64
C ILE A 140 -1.98 -16.08 3.29
N ASP A 141 -0.84 -16.21 3.96
CA ASP A 141 0.06 -17.35 3.76
C ASP A 141 -0.61 -18.66 4.15
N ILE A 142 -1.52 -18.63 5.11
CA ILE A 142 -2.26 -19.80 5.57
C ILE A 142 -3.29 -20.25 4.52
N GLU A 143 -3.79 -19.33 3.71
CA GLU A 143 -4.81 -19.60 2.70
C GLU A 143 -4.26 -20.27 1.44
N LYS A 144 -2.99 -20.47 1.34
CA LYS A 144 -2.37 -21.14 0.18
C LYS A 144 -2.70 -22.64 0.12
#